data_ef8fd874ca736485f02692b1d9484f27
#
_entry.id   ef8fd874ca736485f02692b1d9484f27
#
_cell.length_a   1.000
_cell.length_b   1.000
_cell.length_c   1.000
_cell.angle_alpha   90.00
_cell.angle_beta   90.00
_cell.angle_gamma   90.00
#
_symmetry.space_group_name_H-M   'P 1'
#
loop_
_entity.id
_entity.type
_entity.pdbx_description
1 polymer ?
#
loop_
_entity_poly.entity_id
_entity_poly.type
_entity_poly.pdbx_seq_one_letter_code
_entity_poly.pdbx_strand_id
1 'polypeptide(L)'
;RILPAVGRNDRQIDTSSLAEDTLTTFKTQLGGRKVVFEPYAVVHAEEPQRIRDLWKQRLRWARGNVQVTSRYRHVFFRPSRVHKLGKPSFGIFWFSILLLPVAMILSSVGLVGLFLLHSELAAVVFRAMWITAACTYVYTIALAVQLDGRTGLRSWREAILFPGLISIVVMITAFFPGLLEKQVPALFGVTLGPQFEAGWTLFVYIWISLAMVGAWIAKLVEGTWIGRFLTPFLIYLVGYGPLLCAVTMDSYVKELQRADAVWDKTEKIGRVIG
;
A
#
# COMPACT_ATOMS: atom_id res chain seq x y z
N ARG A 1 -20.24 -14.06 -18.12
CA ARG A 1 -21.04 -15.01 -17.30
C ARG A 1 -20.48 -14.93 -15.89
N ILE A 2 -21.22 -14.32 -14.97
CA ILE A 2 -20.91 -14.39 -13.54
C ILE A 2 -21.07 -15.86 -13.15
N LEU A 3 -19.96 -16.49 -12.78
CA LEU A 3 -19.99 -17.86 -12.33
C LEU A 3 -20.78 -17.91 -11.01
N PRO A 4 -21.74 -18.82 -10.85
CA PRO A 4 -22.44 -18.98 -9.61
C PRO A 4 -21.45 -19.31 -8.49
N ALA A 5 -21.65 -18.69 -7.35
CA ALA A 5 -20.85 -18.98 -6.16
C ALA A 5 -20.97 -20.48 -5.83
N VAL A 6 -19.84 -21.10 -5.54
CA VAL A 6 -19.81 -22.50 -5.11
C VAL A 6 -20.33 -22.59 -3.69
N GLY A 7 -21.60 -22.78 -3.53
CA GLY A 7 -22.28 -22.96 -2.27
C GLY A 7 -23.63 -23.68 -2.48
N ARG A 8 -24.24 -24.14 -1.43
CA ARG A 8 -25.48 -24.95 -1.46
C ARG A 8 -26.66 -24.31 -2.22
N ASN A 9 -26.55 -22.98 -2.51
CA ASN A 9 -27.41 -22.26 -3.43
C ASN A 9 -26.51 -21.61 -4.49
N ASP A 10 -26.36 -22.24 -5.63
CA ASP A 10 -25.52 -21.87 -6.77
C ASP A 10 -25.81 -20.47 -7.38
N ARG A 11 -26.67 -19.68 -6.78
CA ARG A 11 -27.17 -18.41 -7.34
C ARG A 11 -26.84 -17.17 -6.52
N GLN A 12 -26.30 -17.30 -5.31
CA GLN A 12 -26.01 -16.15 -4.44
C GLN A 12 -24.52 -15.96 -4.22
N ILE A 13 -24.05 -14.74 -4.44
CA ILE A 13 -22.72 -14.30 -4.04
C ILE A 13 -22.65 -14.36 -2.52
N ASP A 14 -21.61 -15.02 -1.98
CA ASP A 14 -21.39 -15.07 -0.54
C ASP A 14 -20.94 -13.72 0.00
N THR A 15 -21.82 -13.03 0.68
CA THR A 15 -21.60 -11.72 1.28
C THR A 15 -21.12 -11.80 2.74
N SER A 16 -20.65 -12.98 3.20
CA SER A 16 -20.15 -13.15 4.57
C SER A 16 -18.78 -12.51 4.83
N SER A 17 -18.19 -11.86 3.83
CA SER A 17 -16.97 -11.06 3.92
C SER A 17 -17.19 -9.71 3.25
N LEU A 18 -16.50 -8.69 3.72
CA LEU A 18 -16.49 -7.36 3.11
C LEU A 18 -15.77 -7.30 1.74
N ALA A 19 -15.05 -8.37 1.36
CA ALA A 19 -14.45 -8.59 0.04
C ALA A 19 -15.08 -9.85 -0.59
N GLU A 20 -16.30 -9.73 -1.02
CA GLU A 20 -17.10 -10.81 -1.62
C GLU A 20 -16.51 -11.35 -2.92
N ASP A 21 -15.85 -10.52 -3.69
CA ASP A 21 -15.14 -10.86 -4.92
C ASP A 21 -13.92 -11.75 -4.64
N THR A 22 -13.10 -11.37 -3.67
CA THR A 22 -11.97 -12.15 -3.20
C THR A 22 -12.43 -13.48 -2.62
N LEU A 23 -13.47 -13.47 -1.77
CA LEU A 23 -14.04 -14.66 -1.19
C LEU A 23 -14.57 -15.63 -2.27
N THR A 24 -15.27 -15.11 -3.27
CA THR A 24 -15.78 -15.87 -4.40
C THR A 24 -14.64 -16.48 -5.22
N THR A 25 -13.57 -15.71 -5.45
CA THR A 25 -12.36 -16.19 -6.14
C THR A 25 -11.70 -17.35 -5.39
N PHE A 26 -11.54 -17.22 -4.06
CA PHE A 26 -11.00 -18.31 -3.22
C PHE A 26 -11.87 -19.57 -3.28
N LYS A 27 -13.17 -19.43 -3.09
CA LYS A 27 -14.10 -20.58 -3.16
C LYS A 27 -14.06 -21.27 -4.52
N THR A 28 -14.05 -20.49 -5.61
CA THR A 28 -13.98 -21.01 -6.98
C THR A 28 -12.71 -21.84 -7.19
N GLN A 29 -11.57 -21.35 -6.74
CA GLN A 29 -10.30 -22.07 -6.87
C GLN A 29 -10.22 -23.29 -5.94
N LEU A 30 -10.73 -23.20 -4.70
CA LEU A 30 -10.79 -24.33 -3.77
C LEU A 30 -11.68 -25.45 -4.29
N GLY A 31 -12.74 -25.12 -5.05
CA GLY A 31 -13.57 -26.07 -5.79
C GLY A 31 -12.91 -26.63 -7.05
N GLY A 32 -11.60 -26.43 -7.28
CA GLY A 32 -10.85 -26.94 -8.41
C GLY A 32 -11.09 -26.21 -9.74
N ARG A 33 -11.85 -25.14 -9.73
CA ARG A 33 -12.13 -24.34 -10.93
C ARG A 33 -11.02 -23.32 -11.18
N LYS A 34 -10.73 -23.04 -12.45
CA LYS A 34 -9.73 -22.05 -12.86
C LYS A 34 -10.36 -20.66 -12.87
N VAL A 35 -9.66 -19.69 -12.27
CA VAL A 35 -9.97 -18.26 -12.39
C VAL A 35 -8.94 -17.64 -13.32
N VAL A 36 -9.40 -16.84 -14.28
CA VAL A 36 -8.57 -16.18 -15.29
C VAL A 36 -8.85 -14.68 -15.26
N PHE A 37 -7.80 -13.88 -15.37
CA PHE A 37 -7.90 -12.44 -15.59
C PHE A 37 -8.11 -12.18 -17.07
N GLU A 38 -9.12 -11.35 -17.40
CA GLU A 38 -9.43 -10.92 -18.78
C GLU A 38 -9.15 -9.41 -18.89
N PRO A 39 -8.01 -9.01 -19.49
CA PRO A 39 -7.60 -7.60 -19.54
C PRO A 39 -8.47 -6.73 -20.46
N TYR A 40 -9.20 -7.34 -21.38
CA TYR A 40 -10.09 -6.62 -22.32
C TYR A 40 -11.49 -6.39 -21.77
N ALA A 41 -11.84 -7.00 -20.64
CA ALA A 41 -13.11 -6.75 -19.96
C ALA A 41 -13.03 -5.46 -19.15
N VAL A 42 -13.17 -4.31 -19.82
CA VAL A 42 -13.05 -2.98 -19.20
C VAL A 42 -14.38 -2.57 -18.58
N VAL A 43 -14.34 -2.14 -17.33
CA VAL A 43 -15.47 -1.56 -16.60
C VAL A 43 -15.09 -0.16 -16.14
N HIS A 44 -15.89 0.83 -16.54
CA HIS A 44 -15.75 2.20 -16.05
C HIS A 44 -16.51 2.36 -14.73
N ALA A 45 -15.83 2.78 -13.70
CA ALA A 45 -16.39 3.02 -12.39
C ALA A 45 -16.05 4.43 -11.90
N GLU A 46 -16.96 5.03 -11.16
CA GLU A 46 -16.70 6.31 -10.50
C GLU A 46 -15.79 6.09 -9.29
N GLU A 47 -14.63 6.75 -9.31
CA GLU A 47 -13.66 6.70 -8.22
C GLU A 47 -13.99 7.74 -7.14
N PRO A 48 -13.67 7.46 -5.86
CA PRO A 48 -13.88 8.41 -4.77
C PRO A 48 -13.07 9.69 -4.96
N GLN A 49 -13.74 10.83 -4.85
CA GLN A 49 -13.11 12.15 -5.01
C GLN A 49 -12.50 12.70 -3.71
N ARG A 50 -12.88 12.15 -2.56
CA ARG A 50 -12.41 12.56 -1.24
C ARG A 50 -11.58 11.47 -0.59
N ILE A 51 -10.58 11.87 0.18
CA ILE A 51 -9.72 10.92 0.90
C ILE A 51 -10.53 10.08 1.91
N ARG A 52 -11.53 10.67 2.57
CA ARG A 52 -12.40 9.94 3.49
C ARG A 52 -13.21 8.84 2.79
N ASP A 53 -13.70 9.10 1.59
CA ASP A 53 -14.47 8.13 0.82
C ASP A 53 -13.55 7.05 0.23
N LEU A 54 -12.38 7.43 -0.25
CA LEU A 54 -11.33 6.51 -0.64
C LEU A 54 -10.90 5.61 0.53
N TRP A 55 -10.72 6.21 1.72
CA TRP A 55 -10.38 5.47 2.95
C TRP A 55 -11.45 4.43 3.30
N LYS A 56 -12.74 4.82 3.29
CA LYS A 56 -13.86 3.90 3.53
C LYS A 56 -13.84 2.72 2.54
N GLN A 57 -13.69 3.01 1.25
CA GLN A 57 -13.64 1.99 0.22
C GLN A 57 -12.46 1.02 0.42
N ARG A 58 -11.25 1.55 0.62
CA ARG A 58 -10.03 0.75 0.80
C ARG A 58 -10.02 0.02 2.14
N LEU A 59 -10.57 0.62 3.20
CA LEU A 59 -10.72 -0.02 4.50
C LEU A 59 -11.62 -1.25 4.41
N ARG A 60 -12.73 -1.15 3.69
CA ARG A 60 -13.62 -2.28 3.43
C ARG A 60 -12.87 -3.44 2.75
N TRP A 61 -12.07 -3.14 1.72
CA TRP A 61 -11.27 -4.15 1.02
C TRP A 61 -10.18 -4.74 1.92
N ALA A 62 -9.49 -3.91 2.67
CA ALA A 62 -8.44 -4.37 3.58
C ALA A 62 -9.02 -5.26 4.69
N ARG A 63 -10.14 -4.88 5.32
CA ARG A 63 -10.85 -5.73 6.29
C ARG A 63 -11.29 -7.05 5.67
N GLY A 64 -11.87 -7.02 4.48
CA GLY A 64 -12.26 -8.22 3.75
C GLY A 64 -11.09 -9.16 3.48
N ASN A 65 -9.93 -8.62 3.11
CA ASN A 65 -8.71 -9.43 2.93
C ASN A 65 -8.22 -10.05 4.25
N VAL A 66 -8.28 -9.32 5.37
CA VAL A 66 -7.97 -9.88 6.70
C VAL A 66 -8.94 -11.01 7.06
N GLN A 67 -10.25 -10.82 6.83
CA GLN A 67 -11.29 -11.82 7.08
C GLN A 67 -11.08 -13.09 6.23
N VAL A 68 -10.80 -12.92 4.92
CA VAL A 68 -10.51 -14.05 4.02
C VAL A 68 -9.24 -14.77 4.45
N THR A 69 -8.20 -14.03 4.82
CA THR A 69 -6.93 -14.61 5.31
C THR A 69 -7.14 -15.43 6.58
N SER A 70 -7.85 -14.90 7.55
CA SER A 70 -8.17 -15.59 8.79
C SER A 70 -8.98 -16.86 8.53
N ARG A 71 -10.01 -16.78 7.68
CA ARG A 71 -10.91 -17.90 7.33
C ARG A 71 -10.16 -19.03 6.63
N TYR A 72 -9.25 -18.69 5.70
CA TYR A 72 -8.52 -19.66 4.88
C TYR A 72 -7.06 -19.83 5.29
N ARG A 73 -6.69 -19.46 6.53
CA ARG A 73 -5.31 -19.57 7.03
C ARG A 73 -4.68 -20.95 6.86
N HIS A 74 -5.50 -22.00 6.89
CA HIS A 74 -5.09 -23.39 6.72
C HIS A 74 -4.74 -23.77 5.28
N VAL A 75 -5.07 -22.91 4.30
CA VAL A 75 -4.81 -23.15 2.87
C VAL A 75 -3.42 -22.69 2.48
N PHE A 76 -2.97 -21.56 3.04
CA PHE A 76 -1.69 -20.95 2.70
C PHE A 76 -0.50 -21.87 3.04
N PHE A 77 0.51 -21.88 2.18
CA PHE A 77 1.72 -22.72 2.31
C PHE A 77 1.47 -24.24 2.36
N ARG A 78 0.29 -24.68 1.93
CA ARG A 78 -0.07 -26.10 1.82
C ARG A 78 -0.35 -26.45 0.35
N PRO A 79 0.67 -26.92 -0.40
CA PRO A 79 0.49 -27.28 -1.79
C PRO A 79 -0.61 -28.29 -1.99
N SER A 80 -1.46 -28.06 -3.00
CA SER A 80 -2.57 -28.93 -3.38
C SER A 80 -2.52 -29.20 -4.88
N ARG A 81 -2.99 -30.37 -5.29
CA ARG A 81 -3.17 -30.69 -6.71
C ARG A 81 -4.42 -30.05 -7.30
N VAL A 82 -5.39 -29.68 -6.46
CA VAL A 82 -6.69 -29.15 -6.87
C VAL A 82 -6.62 -27.63 -7.11
N HIS A 83 -5.88 -26.88 -6.28
CA HIS A 83 -5.83 -25.44 -6.35
C HIS A 83 -4.40 -24.89 -6.17
N LYS A 84 -4.16 -23.67 -6.65
CA LYS A 84 -2.84 -23.02 -6.55
C LYS A 84 -2.68 -22.12 -5.33
N LEU A 85 -3.73 -21.88 -4.54
CA LEU A 85 -3.72 -20.98 -3.37
C LEU A 85 -2.74 -21.43 -2.28
N GLY A 86 -2.44 -22.73 -2.20
CA GLY A 86 -1.46 -23.28 -1.25
C GLY A 86 -0.01 -23.21 -1.70
N LYS A 87 0.29 -22.68 -2.88
CA LYS A 87 1.69 -22.54 -3.35
C LYS A 87 2.45 -21.55 -2.47
N PRO A 88 3.70 -21.84 -2.07
CA PRO A 88 4.50 -20.93 -1.27
C PRO A 88 4.66 -19.54 -1.91
N SER A 89 4.84 -19.46 -3.24
CA SER A 89 4.94 -18.20 -3.97
C SER A 89 3.69 -17.32 -3.82
N PHE A 90 2.49 -17.93 -3.84
CA PHE A 90 1.26 -17.19 -3.60
C PHE A 90 1.16 -16.72 -2.14
N GLY A 91 1.49 -17.59 -1.18
CA GLY A 91 1.50 -17.22 0.23
C GLY A 91 2.47 -16.08 0.52
N ILE A 92 3.72 -16.15 0.03
CA ILE A 92 4.71 -15.09 0.18
C ILE A 92 4.18 -13.78 -0.41
N PHE A 93 3.67 -13.81 -1.65
CA PHE A 93 3.09 -12.61 -2.29
C PHE A 93 1.93 -12.03 -1.49
N TRP A 94 0.98 -12.87 -1.06
CA TRP A 94 -0.18 -12.44 -0.28
C TRP A 94 0.21 -11.77 1.04
N PHE A 95 1.06 -12.43 1.82
CA PHE A 95 1.50 -11.92 3.11
C PHE A 95 2.47 -10.75 3.00
N SER A 96 3.27 -10.64 1.93
CA SER A 96 4.13 -9.46 1.73
C SER A 96 3.30 -8.17 1.59
N ILE A 97 2.14 -8.24 0.93
CA ILE A 97 1.23 -7.09 0.82
C ILE A 97 0.49 -6.87 2.14
N LEU A 98 -0.08 -7.93 2.70
CA LEU A 98 -0.88 -7.84 3.93
C LEU A 98 -0.05 -7.33 5.12
N LEU A 99 1.18 -7.80 5.29
CA LEU A 99 2.04 -7.43 6.42
C LEU A 99 2.93 -6.22 6.15
N LEU A 100 2.85 -5.62 4.97
CA LEU A 100 3.68 -4.48 4.58
C LEU A 100 3.67 -3.35 5.63
N PRO A 101 2.52 -2.86 6.14
CA PRO A 101 2.53 -1.77 7.12
C PRO A 101 3.20 -2.14 8.43
N VAL A 102 3.09 -3.39 8.87
CA VAL A 102 3.80 -3.89 10.06
C VAL A 102 5.31 -3.92 9.80
N ALA A 103 5.73 -4.41 8.63
CA ALA A 103 7.12 -4.41 8.22
C ALA A 103 7.70 -2.99 8.14
N MET A 104 6.93 -2.00 7.67
CA MET A 104 7.34 -0.59 7.64
C MET A 104 7.62 -0.06 9.06
N ILE A 105 6.74 -0.34 10.02
CA ILE A 105 6.93 0.08 11.42
C ILE A 105 8.16 -0.60 12.02
N LEU A 106 8.27 -1.93 11.88
CA LEU A 106 9.41 -2.69 12.40
C LEU A 106 10.73 -2.24 11.78
N SER A 107 10.73 -1.88 10.49
CA SER A 107 11.91 -1.34 9.82
C SER A 107 12.33 0.01 10.39
N SER A 108 11.38 0.93 10.64
CA SER A 108 11.69 2.19 11.30
C SER A 108 12.24 1.98 12.71
N VAL A 109 11.60 1.13 13.50
CA VAL A 109 12.07 0.80 14.87
C VAL A 109 13.46 0.19 14.83
N GLY A 110 13.71 -0.75 13.93
CA GLY A 110 15.00 -1.40 13.76
C GLY A 110 16.11 -0.42 13.36
N LEU A 111 15.84 0.46 12.39
CA LEU A 111 16.80 1.48 11.94
C LEU A 111 17.12 2.49 13.05
N VAL A 112 16.11 2.96 13.77
CA VAL A 112 16.30 3.85 14.94
C VAL A 112 17.10 3.15 16.04
N GLY A 113 16.78 1.88 16.31
CA GLY A 113 17.54 1.08 17.29
C GLY A 113 19.02 0.95 16.89
N LEU A 114 19.31 0.62 15.64
CA LEU A 114 20.69 0.55 15.14
C LEU A 114 21.39 1.93 15.21
N PHE A 115 20.68 3.01 14.91
CA PHE A 115 21.21 4.36 15.00
C PHE A 115 21.59 4.74 16.45
N LEU A 116 20.70 4.47 17.40
CA LEU A 116 20.95 4.73 18.83
C LEU A 116 22.08 3.88 19.42
N LEU A 117 22.29 2.68 18.88
CA LEU A 117 23.40 1.80 19.23
C LEU A 117 24.70 2.17 18.50
N HIS A 118 24.72 3.28 17.75
CA HIS A 118 25.86 3.75 16.93
C HIS A 118 26.40 2.65 15.98
N SER A 119 25.53 1.79 15.48
CA SER A 119 25.92 0.70 14.59
C SER A 119 26.08 1.19 13.15
N GLU A 120 27.21 0.90 12.55
CA GLU A 120 27.46 1.18 11.10
C GLU A 120 26.50 0.42 10.18
N LEU A 121 25.90 -0.66 10.67
CA LEU A 121 24.89 -1.43 9.93
C LEU A 121 23.62 -0.63 9.63
N ALA A 122 23.32 0.42 10.42
CA ALA A 122 22.15 1.26 10.21
C ALA A 122 22.10 1.82 8.77
N ALA A 123 23.21 2.41 8.32
CA ALA A 123 23.31 2.97 6.97
C ALA A 123 23.24 1.89 5.88
N VAL A 124 23.85 0.73 6.11
CA VAL A 124 23.81 -0.39 5.15
C VAL A 124 22.40 -0.94 4.99
N VAL A 125 21.70 -1.18 6.11
CA VAL A 125 20.32 -1.68 6.13
C VAL A 125 19.37 -0.66 5.49
N PHE A 126 19.49 0.62 5.85
CA PHE A 126 18.71 1.71 5.26
C PHE A 126 18.84 1.73 3.73
N ARG A 127 20.07 1.75 3.22
CA ARG A 127 20.34 1.75 1.78
C ARG A 127 19.79 0.51 1.09
N ALA A 128 20.04 -0.67 1.64
CA ALA A 128 19.55 -1.93 1.08
C ALA A 128 18.02 -1.93 0.98
N MET A 129 17.32 -1.49 2.00
CA MET A 129 15.86 -1.40 2.01
C MET A 129 15.33 -0.45 0.93
N TRP A 130 15.85 0.78 0.88
CA TRP A 130 15.34 1.79 -0.05
C TRP A 130 15.74 1.52 -1.50
N ILE A 131 16.92 0.97 -1.75
CA ILE A 131 17.32 0.52 -3.09
C ILE A 131 16.42 -0.63 -3.55
N THR A 132 16.15 -1.60 -2.67
CA THR A 132 15.22 -2.69 -2.98
C THR A 132 13.81 -2.17 -3.24
N ALA A 133 13.32 -1.22 -2.44
CA ALA A 133 12.02 -0.58 -2.66
C ALA A 133 11.97 0.15 -4.00
N ALA A 134 13.01 0.91 -4.36
CA ALA A 134 13.11 1.61 -5.63
C ALA A 134 13.14 0.64 -6.81
N CYS A 135 13.93 -0.43 -6.74
CA CYS A 135 13.98 -1.47 -7.78
C CYS A 135 12.62 -2.16 -7.95
N THR A 136 11.95 -2.50 -6.85
CA THR A 136 10.61 -3.10 -6.88
C THR A 136 9.59 -2.15 -7.50
N TYR A 137 9.67 -0.86 -7.18
CA TYR A 137 8.82 0.17 -7.74
C TYR A 137 8.99 0.30 -9.25
N VAL A 138 10.25 0.42 -9.72
CA VAL A 138 10.57 0.48 -11.16
C VAL A 138 10.10 -0.78 -11.89
N TYR A 139 10.34 -1.96 -11.30
CA TYR A 139 9.86 -3.22 -11.85
C TYR A 139 8.34 -3.26 -11.98
N THR A 140 7.62 -2.79 -10.96
CA THR A 140 6.15 -2.76 -10.97
C THR A 140 5.60 -1.84 -12.06
N ILE A 141 6.22 -0.66 -12.27
CA ILE A 141 5.87 0.24 -13.37
C ILE A 141 6.13 -0.42 -14.72
N ALA A 142 7.30 -1.01 -14.90
CA ALA A 142 7.65 -1.70 -16.14
C ALA A 142 6.67 -2.83 -16.46
N LEU A 143 6.28 -3.60 -15.45
CA LEU A 143 5.27 -4.66 -15.59
C LEU A 143 3.89 -4.08 -15.95
N ALA A 144 3.46 -2.99 -15.33
CA ALA A 144 2.19 -2.32 -15.66
C ALA A 144 2.17 -1.82 -17.12
N VAL A 145 3.26 -1.22 -17.58
CA VAL A 145 3.41 -0.78 -19.00
C VAL A 145 3.42 -1.98 -19.95
N GLN A 146 4.01 -3.09 -19.56
CA GLN A 146 4.01 -4.31 -20.36
C GLN A 146 2.62 -4.94 -20.49
N LEU A 147 1.83 -4.92 -19.41
CA LEU A 147 0.47 -5.48 -19.38
C LEU A 147 -0.54 -4.60 -20.12
N ASP A 148 -0.46 -3.30 -19.96
CA ASP A 148 -1.28 -2.31 -20.67
C ASP A 148 -0.45 -1.05 -20.98
N GLY A 149 0.21 -1.03 -22.12
CA GLY A 149 1.09 0.05 -22.53
C GLY A 149 0.39 1.40 -22.69
N ARG A 150 -0.89 1.41 -23.05
CA ARG A 150 -1.63 2.67 -23.24
C ARG A 150 -1.93 3.33 -21.90
N THR A 151 -2.51 2.58 -20.97
CA THR A 151 -2.85 3.07 -19.63
C THR A 151 -1.58 3.32 -18.81
N GLY A 152 -0.62 2.40 -18.83
CA GLY A 152 0.64 2.53 -18.09
C GLY A 152 1.44 3.78 -18.46
N LEU A 153 1.53 4.11 -19.74
CA LEU A 153 2.22 5.33 -20.19
C LEU A 153 1.44 6.61 -19.90
N ARG A 154 0.10 6.57 -19.91
CA ARG A 154 -0.72 7.73 -19.53
C ARG A 154 -0.67 8.03 -18.03
N SER A 155 -0.55 7.01 -17.21
CA SER A 155 -0.53 7.10 -15.73
C SER A 155 0.87 7.37 -15.16
N TRP A 156 1.80 7.92 -15.94
CA TRP A 156 3.18 8.16 -15.47
C TRP A 156 3.26 9.14 -14.30
N ARG A 157 2.36 10.14 -14.25
CA ARG A 157 2.32 11.12 -13.16
C ARG A 157 1.88 10.45 -11.86
N GLU A 158 0.82 9.66 -11.92
CA GLU A 158 0.30 8.88 -10.79
C GLU A 158 1.34 7.87 -10.32
N ALA A 159 2.06 7.26 -11.26
CA ALA A 159 3.15 6.36 -10.94
C ALA A 159 4.26 7.07 -10.16
N ILE A 160 4.72 8.25 -10.59
CA ILE A 160 5.74 9.04 -9.86
C ILE A 160 5.24 9.42 -8.46
N LEU A 161 3.98 9.81 -8.34
CA LEU A 161 3.42 10.26 -7.07
C LEU A 161 3.01 9.12 -6.13
N PHE A 162 3.02 7.88 -6.60
CA PHE A 162 2.65 6.72 -5.78
C PHE A 162 3.47 6.58 -4.49
N PRO A 163 4.82 6.68 -4.48
CA PRO A 163 5.62 6.60 -3.26
C PRO A 163 5.60 7.89 -2.44
N GLY A 164 5.15 9.02 -3.02
CA GLY A 164 5.20 10.35 -2.44
C GLY A 164 6.53 11.06 -2.65
N LEU A 165 6.49 12.39 -2.72
CA LEU A 165 7.66 13.21 -3.03
C LEU A 165 8.79 13.03 -2.01
N ILE A 166 8.47 12.96 -0.71
CA ILE A 166 9.50 12.78 0.33
C ILE A 166 10.13 11.39 0.21
N SER A 167 9.35 10.35 -0.09
CA SER A 167 9.91 9.00 -0.32
C SER A 167 10.87 8.98 -1.51
N ILE A 168 10.59 9.74 -2.57
CA ILE A 168 11.52 9.89 -3.70
C ILE A 168 12.82 10.54 -3.25
N VAL A 169 12.73 11.61 -2.44
CA VAL A 169 13.91 12.29 -1.86
C VAL A 169 14.71 11.31 -0.99
N VAL A 170 14.05 10.52 -0.15
CA VAL A 170 14.70 9.50 0.69
C VAL A 170 15.36 8.40 -0.16
N MET A 171 14.72 7.97 -1.26
CA MET A 171 15.36 7.05 -2.21
C MET A 171 16.64 7.64 -2.80
N ILE A 172 16.62 8.92 -3.18
CA ILE A 172 17.82 9.62 -3.69
C ILE A 172 18.95 9.60 -2.67
N THR A 173 18.68 9.86 -1.39
CA THR A 173 19.71 9.78 -0.33
C THR A 173 20.26 8.36 -0.14
N ALA A 174 19.44 7.33 -0.37
CA ALA A 174 19.92 5.95 -0.30
C ALA A 174 20.88 5.59 -1.44
N PHE A 175 20.63 6.12 -2.65
CA PHE A 175 21.54 5.94 -3.80
C PHE A 175 22.78 6.83 -3.72
N PHE A 176 22.63 8.07 -3.27
CA PHE A 176 23.68 9.08 -3.24
C PHE A 176 23.88 9.64 -1.82
N PRO A 177 24.60 8.89 -0.96
CA PRO A 177 24.86 9.32 0.42
C PRO A 177 25.57 10.67 0.46
N GLY A 178 25.15 11.56 1.33
CA GLY A 178 25.74 12.88 1.48
C GLY A 178 25.29 13.91 0.43
N LEU A 179 24.47 13.53 -0.55
CA LEU A 179 24.02 14.46 -1.58
C LEU A 179 23.26 15.65 -0.98
N LEU A 180 22.26 15.38 -0.16
CA LEU A 180 21.40 16.41 0.42
C LEU A 180 22.00 17.05 1.67
N GLU A 181 22.80 16.31 2.43
CA GLU A 181 23.39 16.80 3.68
C GLU A 181 24.68 17.60 3.46
N LYS A 182 25.44 17.28 2.41
CA LYS A 182 26.79 17.86 2.17
C LYS A 182 26.91 18.54 0.82
N GLN A 183 26.60 17.81 -0.27
CA GLN A 183 26.91 18.31 -1.62
C GLN A 183 25.98 19.46 -2.04
N VAL A 184 24.67 19.32 -1.84
CA VAL A 184 23.71 20.36 -2.22
C VAL A 184 23.91 21.63 -1.38
N PRO A 185 24.05 21.60 -0.03
CA PRO A 185 24.36 22.79 0.76
C PRO A 185 25.68 23.46 0.37
N ALA A 186 26.70 22.66 0.05
CA ALA A 186 28.01 23.19 -0.38
C ALA A 186 27.93 24.02 -1.67
N LEU A 187 27.00 23.68 -2.61
CA LEU A 187 26.75 24.46 -3.81
C LEU A 187 26.25 25.89 -3.51
N PHE A 188 25.62 26.06 -2.35
CA PHE A 188 25.12 27.37 -1.88
C PHE A 188 26.02 27.99 -0.83
N GLY A 189 27.24 27.45 -0.62
CA GLY A 189 28.17 27.94 0.39
C GLY A 189 27.73 27.71 1.84
N VAL A 190 26.79 26.78 2.07
CA VAL A 190 26.24 26.46 3.39
C VAL A 190 26.86 25.16 3.90
N THR A 191 27.35 25.16 5.14
CA THR A 191 27.76 23.94 5.85
C THR A 191 26.75 23.65 6.94
N LEU A 192 26.15 22.48 6.87
CA LEU A 192 25.18 22.01 7.87
C LEU A 192 25.94 21.37 9.05
N GLY A 193 25.55 21.73 10.27
CA GLY A 193 26.21 21.20 11.47
C GLY A 193 25.85 19.74 11.76
N PRO A 194 26.64 19.04 12.63
CA PRO A 194 26.44 17.63 12.98
C PRO A 194 25.04 17.33 13.54
N GLN A 195 24.42 18.27 14.22
CA GLN A 195 23.06 18.13 14.74
C GLN A 195 22.01 18.01 13.62
N PHE A 196 22.20 18.78 12.54
CA PHE A 196 21.32 18.68 11.37
C PHE A 196 21.51 17.32 10.67
N GLU A 197 22.77 16.87 10.49
CA GLU A 197 23.06 15.57 9.87
C GLU A 197 22.42 14.42 10.67
N ALA A 198 22.53 14.44 11.98
CA ALA A 198 21.90 13.45 12.86
C ALA A 198 20.37 13.51 12.79
N GLY A 199 19.78 14.71 12.82
CA GLY A 199 18.34 14.92 12.69
C GLY A 199 17.79 14.45 11.35
N TRP A 200 18.51 14.76 10.26
CA TRP A 200 18.16 14.28 8.92
C TRP A 200 18.21 12.75 8.83
N THR A 201 19.28 12.14 9.33
CA THR A 201 19.42 10.69 9.37
C THR A 201 18.28 10.04 10.14
N LEU A 202 17.95 10.54 11.32
CA LEU A 202 16.82 10.06 12.10
C LEU A 202 15.49 10.22 11.33
N PHE A 203 15.29 11.38 10.70
CA PHE A 203 14.10 11.63 9.90
C PHE A 203 13.93 10.59 8.77
N VAL A 204 14.97 10.32 7.97
CA VAL A 204 14.86 9.37 6.86
C VAL A 204 14.68 7.93 7.36
N TYR A 205 15.18 7.59 8.54
CA TYR A 205 15.01 6.27 9.14
C TYR A 205 13.57 6.03 9.63
N ILE A 206 12.90 7.06 10.14
CA ILE A 206 11.51 6.94 10.60
C ILE A 206 10.50 7.30 9.50
N TRP A 207 10.95 7.87 8.37
CA TRP A 207 10.05 8.41 7.34
C TRP A 207 9.00 7.43 6.87
N ILE A 208 9.39 6.16 6.66
CA ILE A 208 8.47 5.15 6.15
C ILE A 208 7.23 4.95 7.06
N SER A 209 7.40 5.08 8.37
CA SER A 209 6.30 5.05 9.35
C SER A 209 5.59 6.40 9.46
N LEU A 210 6.34 7.52 9.42
CA LEU A 210 5.75 8.87 9.45
C LEU A 210 4.85 9.12 8.24
N ALA A 211 5.17 8.56 7.09
CA ALA A 211 4.34 8.66 5.90
C ALA A 211 2.92 8.09 6.13
N MET A 212 2.79 6.97 6.85
CA MET A 212 1.48 6.42 7.22
C MET A 212 0.72 7.35 8.18
N VAL A 213 1.43 7.94 9.14
CA VAL A 213 0.84 8.93 10.07
C VAL A 213 0.38 10.18 9.31
N GLY A 214 1.20 10.65 8.37
CA GLY A 214 0.86 11.78 7.50
C GLY A 214 -0.39 11.52 6.66
N ALA A 215 -0.57 10.31 6.12
CA ALA A 215 -1.78 9.92 5.42
C ALA A 215 -3.01 9.91 6.33
N TRP A 216 -2.84 9.47 7.58
CA TRP A 216 -3.91 9.48 8.56
C TRP A 216 -4.32 10.90 8.97
N ILE A 217 -3.32 11.79 9.16
CA ILE A 217 -3.55 13.21 9.40
C ILE A 217 -4.31 13.84 8.23
N ALA A 218 -3.92 13.55 6.97
CA ALA A 218 -4.62 14.05 5.79
C ALA A 218 -6.11 13.69 5.80
N LYS A 219 -6.44 12.43 6.18
CA LYS A 219 -7.84 12.00 6.38
C LYS A 219 -8.55 12.79 7.49
N LEU A 220 -7.86 13.03 8.62
CA LEU A 220 -8.49 13.73 9.78
C LEU A 220 -8.80 15.18 9.47
N VAL A 221 -7.88 15.88 8.80
CA VAL A 221 -8.03 17.32 8.51
C VAL A 221 -8.95 17.58 7.31
N GLU A 222 -9.21 16.57 6.48
CA GLU A 222 -10.13 16.71 5.35
C GLU A 222 -11.53 17.11 5.82
N GLY A 223 -12.13 18.08 5.17
CA GLY A 223 -13.44 18.64 5.55
C GLY A 223 -13.35 19.82 6.52
N THR A 224 -12.16 20.13 7.05
CA THR A 224 -11.91 21.40 7.74
C THR A 224 -11.55 22.49 6.72
N TRP A 225 -11.64 23.76 7.12
CA TRP A 225 -11.23 24.87 6.25
C TRP A 225 -9.76 24.76 5.82
N ILE A 226 -8.85 24.42 6.74
CA ILE A 226 -7.43 24.20 6.47
C ILE A 226 -7.23 22.95 5.60
N GLY A 227 -8.01 21.90 5.83
CA GLY A 227 -7.91 20.63 5.11
C GLY A 227 -8.16 20.76 3.61
N ARG A 228 -8.94 21.75 3.18
CA ARG A 228 -9.16 21.99 1.75
C ARG A 228 -7.85 22.21 0.98
N PHE A 229 -6.86 22.85 1.59
CA PHE A 229 -5.55 23.10 1.01
C PHE A 229 -4.50 22.08 1.48
N LEU A 230 -4.54 21.69 2.74
CA LEU A 230 -3.52 20.85 3.37
C LEU A 230 -3.62 19.39 2.92
N THR A 231 -4.82 18.85 2.73
CA THR A 231 -5.00 17.43 2.37
C THR A 231 -4.36 17.07 1.02
N PRO A 232 -4.60 17.79 -0.09
CA PRO A 232 -3.92 17.50 -1.35
C PRO A 232 -2.39 17.58 -1.20
N PHE A 233 -1.90 18.62 -0.53
CA PHE A 233 -0.47 18.79 -0.30
C PHE A 233 0.15 17.61 0.48
N LEU A 234 -0.49 17.19 1.58
CA LEU A 234 -0.03 16.04 2.37
C LEU A 234 -0.01 14.77 1.54
N ILE A 235 -1.03 14.53 0.71
CA ILE A 235 -1.08 13.32 -0.12
C ILE A 235 0.03 13.30 -1.17
N TYR A 236 0.38 14.43 -1.76
CA TYR A 236 1.53 14.52 -2.66
C TYR A 236 2.86 14.25 -1.95
N LEU A 237 3.02 14.74 -0.73
CA LEU A 237 4.24 14.51 0.08
C LEU A 237 4.37 13.05 0.50
N VAL A 238 3.29 12.49 1.02
CA VAL A 238 3.24 11.16 1.62
C VAL A 238 3.16 10.06 0.57
N GLY A 239 2.33 10.25 -0.46
CA GLY A 239 2.05 9.28 -1.50
C GLY A 239 0.87 8.34 -1.21
N TYR A 240 0.43 7.68 -2.29
CA TYR A 240 -0.71 6.77 -2.23
C TYR A 240 -0.34 5.42 -1.57
N GLY A 241 0.89 4.95 -1.74
CA GLY A 241 1.37 3.70 -1.12
C GLY A 241 1.27 3.73 0.40
N PRO A 242 1.86 4.71 1.10
CA PRO A 242 1.71 4.88 2.54
C PRO A 242 0.26 5.08 3.00
N LEU A 243 -0.60 5.72 2.20
CA LEU A 243 -2.02 5.82 2.49
C LEU A 243 -2.67 4.43 2.53
N LEU A 244 -2.40 3.56 1.56
CA LEU A 244 -2.92 2.19 1.57
C LEU A 244 -2.42 1.39 2.77
N CYS A 245 -1.17 1.60 3.18
CA CYS A 245 -0.61 0.98 4.38
C CYS A 245 -1.29 1.46 5.66
N ALA A 246 -1.57 2.76 5.77
CA ALA A 246 -2.31 3.33 6.89
C ALA A 246 -3.75 2.79 6.98
N VAL A 247 -4.43 2.64 5.83
CA VAL A 247 -5.75 1.99 5.74
C VAL A 247 -5.68 0.53 6.19
N THR A 248 -4.64 -0.19 5.80
CA THR A 248 -4.46 -1.60 6.19
C THR A 248 -4.22 -1.72 7.70
N MET A 249 -3.46 -0.80 8.32
CA MET A 249 -3.33 -0.73 9.78
C MET A 249 -4.67 -0.46 10.47
N ASP A 250 -5.48 0.48 9.96
CA ASP A 250 -6.84 0.74 10.47
C ASP A 250 -7.72 -0.53 10.38
N SER A 251 -7.54 -1.33 9.32
CA SER A 251 -8.25 -2.60 9.17
C SER A 251 -7.92 -3.61 10.26
N TYR A 252 -6.63 -3.72 10.65
CA TYR A 252 -6.23 -4.61 11.74
C TYR A 252 -6.84 -4.17 13.06
N VAL A 253 -6.79 -2.87 13.37
CA VAL A 253 -7.40 -2.34 14.59
C VAL A 253 -8.89 -2.67 14.65
N LYS A 254 -9.61 -2.43 13.55
CA LYS A 254 -11.06 -2.72 13.48
C LYS A 254 -11.40 -4.21 13.58
N GLU A 255 -10.60 -5.09 12.97
CA GLU A 255 -10.81 -6.53 13.10
C GLU A 255 -10.48 -7.03 14.51
N LEU A 256 -9.44 -6.50 15.16
CA LEU A 256 -9.13 -6.79 16.55
C LEU A 256 -10.23 -6.32 17.52
N GLN A 257 -10.81 -5.15 17.25
CA GLN A 257 -11.95 -4.59 18.00
C GLN A 257 -13.27 -5.30 17.69
N ARG A 258 -13.31 -6.25 16.76
CA ARG A 258 -14.52 -6.92 16.27
C ARG A 258 -15.59 -5.92 15.84
N ALA A 259 -15.18 -4.80 15.23
CA ALA A 259 -16.10 -3.78 14.75
C ALA A 259 -17.07 -4.37 13.72
N ASP A 260 -18.32 -3.91 13.76
CA ASP A 260 -19.37 -4.39 12.85
C ASP A 260 -18.94 -4.34 11.38
N ALA A 261 -19.30 -5.37 10.64
CA ALA A 261 -19.05 -5.47 9.21
C ALA A 261 -20.13 -4.71 8.42
N VAL A 262 -20.14 -3.37 8.55
CA VAL A 262 -21.10 -2.53 7.84
C VAL A 262 -20.61 -2.30 6.41
N TRP A 263 -21.50 -2.55 5.44
CA TRP A 263 -21.30 -2.20 4.05
C TRP A 263 -21.56 -0.71 3.84
N ASP A 264 -20.56 0.11 4.18
CA ASP A 264 -20.63 1.56 4.01
C ASP A 264 -20.38 1.90 2.54
N LYS A 265 -21.44 2.26 1.82
CA LYS A 265 -21.35 2.65 0.42
C LYS A 265 -20.72 4.04 0.31
N THR A 266 -19.77 4.21 -0.60
CA THR A 266 -19.28 5.52 -1.00
C THR A 266 -20.39 6.28 -1.76
N GLU A 267 -20.61 7.54 -1.41
CA GLU A 267 -21.51 8.40 -2.16
C GLU A 267 -20.99 8.58 -3.59
N LYS A 268 -21.88 8.40 -4.56
CA LYS A 268 -21.56 8.58 -5.98
C LYS A 268 -22.31 9.79 -6.49
N ILE A 269 -21.63 10.65 -7.23
CA ILE A 269 -22.21 11.87 -7.82
C ILE A 269 -22.80 11.61 -9.23
N GLY A 270 -22.69 10.39 -9.73
CA GLY A 270 -23.24 9.98 -11.03
C GLY A 270 -22.46 10.50 -12.23
N ARG A 271 -21.21 10.95 -12.03
CA ARG A 271 -20.34 11.39 -13.12
C ARG A 271 -19.29 10.33 -13.42
N VAL A 272 -19.43 9.65 -14.53
CA VAL A 272 -18.38 8.82 -15.11
C VAL A 272 -17.62 9.70 -16.09
N ILE A 273 -16.36 10.04 -15.78
CA ILE A 273 -15.46 10.74 -16.70
C ILE A 273 -14.84 9.66 -17.55
N GLY A 274 -15.26 9.60 -18.82
CA GLY A 274 -14.70 8.70 -19.84
C GLY A 274 -13.35 9.18 -20.36
#